data_4e97e0c54201d695901c0cc67d6d9bda
#
_entry.id   4e97e0c54201d695901c0cc67d6d9bda
#
_cell.length_a   1.000
_cell.length_b   1.000
_cell.length_c   1.000
_cell.angle_alpha   90.00
_cell.angle_beta   90.00
_cell.angle_gamma   90.00
#
_symmetry.space_group_name_H-M   'P 1'
#
loop_
_entity.id
_entity.type
_entity.pdbx_description
1 polymer ?
#
loop_
_entity_poly.entity_id
_entity_poly.type
_entity_poly.pdbx_seq_one_letter_code
_entity_poly.pdbx_strand_id
1 'polypeptide(L)'
;INSDSLELLNKVIVEIYNQKGITAKTDLTKLRPKDYPIFQDLAEEIDRRIEKEKDEYNLSCYKVLANYVSKFRRGGRNSALWNGFTTFNPTENFVCFNFQKLLSNKNNLIGNAQMLLVLKWLDNEVIKNRDYNQIFGANRKIVIAIDEAHVFIDEKFPIALDFMYQLAKRIRKYNGMQIVITQNVKDFVGSPDIARKSSAIINVSQYSFIFSLSPNDMSD
;
A
#
# COMPACT_ATOMS: atom_id res chain seq x y z
N ILE A 1 -18.99 2.56 -5.85
CA ILE A 1 -19.46 1.17 -5.55
C ILE A 1 -20.26 1.27 -4.26
N ASN A 2 -21.51 0.76 -4.26
CA ASN A 2 -22.36 0.70 -3.08
C ASN A 2 -21.97 -0.49 -2.18
N SER A 3 -22.55 -0.55 -0.96
CA SER A 3 -22.27 -1.61 0.03
C SER A 3 -22.55 -3.01 -0.52
N ASP A 4 -23.64 -3.16 -1.26
CA ASP A 4 -24.08 -4.46 -1.79
C ASP A 4 -23.13 -4.99 -2.87
N SER A 5 -22.67 -4.09 -3.76
CA SER A 5 -21.62 -4.46 -4.72
C SER A 5 -20.31 -4.85 -4.04
N LEU A 6 -19.95 -4.21 -2.91
CA LEU A 6 -18.76 -4.60 -2.14
C LEU A 6 -18.93 -5.97 -1.48
N GLU A 7 -20.12 -6.28 -0.97
CA GLU A 7 -20.40 -7.59 -0.41
C GLU A 7 -20.34 -8.70 -1.48
N LEU A 8 -20.91 -8.45 -2.66
CA LEU A 8 -20.82 -9.38 -3.80
C LEU A 8 -19.37 -9.54 -4.25
N LEU A 9 -18.58 -8.46 -4.30
CA LEU A 9 -17.16 -8.54 -4.60
C LEU A 9 -16.40 -9.40 -3.61
N ASN A 10 -16.67 -9.25 -2.31
CA ASN A 10 -16.05 -10.09 -1.28
C ASN A 10 -16.39 -11.58 -1.48
N LYS A 11 -17.65 -11.91 -1.79
CA LYS A 11 -18.05 -13.30 -2.10
C LYS A 11 -17.29 -13.86 -3.32
N VAL A 12 -17.12 -13.04 -4.35
CA VAL A 12 -16.34 -13.44 -5.55
C VAL A 12 -14.86 -13.64 -5.21
N ILE A 13 -14.27 -12.74 -4.42
CA ILE A 13 -12.87 -12.86 -4.00
C ILE A 13 -12.66 -14.16 -3.21
N VAL A 14 -13.50 -14.45 -2.23
CA VAL A 14 -13.40 -15.70 -1.45
C VAL A 14 -13.51 -16.92 -2.38
N GLU A 15 -14.41 -16.90 -3.34
CA GLU A 15 -14.61 -18.00 -4.29
C GLU A 15 -13.37 -18.25 -5.16
N ILE A 16 -12.76 -17.21 -5.74
CA ILE A 16 -11.56 -17.39 -6.57
C ILE A 16 -10.35 -17.89 -5.76
N TYR A 17 -10.25 -17.54 -4.47
CA TYR A 17 -9.25 -18.12 -3.58
C TYR A 17 -9.54 -19.61 -3.31
N ASN A 18 -10.80 -19.97 -3.04
CA ASN A 18 -11.21 -21.37 -2.86
C ASN A 18 -10.94 -22.21 -4.10
N GLN A 19 -11.20 -21.68 -5.30
CA GLN A 19 -10.91 -22.35 -6.58
C GLN A 19 -9.41 -22.63 -6.79
N LYS A 20 -8.53 -21.80 -6.18
CA LYS A 20 -7.08 -22.05 -6.14
C LYS A 20 -6.67 -22.96 -4.96
N GLY A 21 -7.62 -23.49 -4.20
CA GLY A 21 -7.34 -24.31 -3.02
C GLY A 21 -6.88 -23.53 -1.79
N ILE A 22 -7.02 -22.19 -1.80
CA ILE A 22 -6.62 -21.33 -0.70
C ILE A 22 -7.82 -21.06 0.19
N THR A 23 -7.79 -21.58 1.40
CA THR A 23 -8.84 -21.44 2.41
C THR A 23 -8.28 -20.83 3.71
N ALA A 24 -9.15 -20.55 4.68
CA ALA A 24 -8.73 -20.05 6.00
C ALA A 24 -7.75 -20.98 6.74
N LYS A 25 -7.65 -22.25 6.34
CA LYS A 25 -6.73 -23.24 6.94
C LYS A 25 -5.42 -23.41 6.17
N THR A 26 -5.28 -22.72 5.04
CA THR A 26 -4.10 -22.86 4.18
C THR A 26 -2.90 -22.16 4.80
N ASP A 27 -1.77 -22.86 4.85
CA ASP A 27 -0.49 -22.27 5.25
C ASP A 27 0.05 -21.37 4.14
N LEU A 28 -0.17 -20.07 4.29
CA LEU A 28 0.21 -19.07 3.29
C LEU A 28 1.73 -18.97 3.08
N THR A 29 2.54 -19.45 4.04
CA THR A 29 4.02 -19.39 3.94
C THR A 29 4.58 -20.34 2.88
N LYS A 30 3.80 -21.34 2.48
CA LYS A 30 4.16 -22.33 1.46
C LYS A 30 3.74 -21.95 0.05
N LEU A 31 2.95 -20.88 -0.09
CA LEU A 31 2.43 -20.44 -1.37
C LEU A 31 3.45 -19.59 -2.11
N ARG A 32 3.49 -19.79 -3.42
CA ARG A 32 4.27 -18.96 -4.34
C ARG A 32 3.37 -17.91 -4.99
N PRO A 33 3.89 -16.82 -5.53
CA PRO A 33 3.07 -15.81 -6.20
C PRO A 33 2.10 -16.37 -7.25
N LYS A 34 2.48 -17.43 -7.98
CA LYS A 34 1.66 -18.08 -9.00
C LYS A 34 0.48 -18.90 -8.45
N ASP A 35 0.49 -19.20 -7.17
CA ASP A 35 -0.57 -19.98 -6.54
C ASP A 35 -1.77 -19.09 -6.14
N TYR A 36 -1.59 -17.75 -6.14
CA TYR A 36 -2.62 -16.76 -5.85
C TYR A 36 -3.46 -16.41 -7.09
N PRO A 37 -4.74 -16.06 -6.92
CA PRO A 37 -5.56 -15.54 -8.01
C PRO A 37 -5.04 -14.18 -8.50
N ILE A 38 -5.28 -13.88 -9.77
CA ILE A 38 -4.96 -12.61 -10.42
C ILE A 38 -6.24 -11.91 -10.87
N PHE A 39 -6.13 -10.66 -11.37
CA PHE A 39 -7.30 -9.91 -11.84
C PHE A 39 -8.07 -10.59 -12.99
N GLN A 40 -7.40 -11.43 -13.77
CA GLN A 40 -8.08 -12.23 -14.80
C GLN A 40 -9.04 -13.25 -14.17
N ASP A 41 -8.61 -13.96 -13.13
CA ASP A 41 -9.47 -14.92 -12.43
C ASP A 41 -10.71 -14.22 -11.84
N LEU A 42 -10.50 -13.01 -11.27
CA LEU A 42 -11.59 -12.18 -10.76
C LEU A 42 -12.60 -11.79 -11.85
N ALA A 43 -12.10 -11.33 -12.99
CA ALA A 43 -12.94 -10.92 -14.10
C ALA A 43 -13.78 -12.10 -14.65
N GLU A 44 -13.15 -13.25 -14.83
CA GLU A 44 -13.81 -14.47 -15.32
C GLU A 44 -14.89 -14.98 -14.35
N GLU A 45 -14.63 -14.90 -13.05
CA GLU A 45 -15.66 -15.29 -12.06
C GLU A 45 -16.83 -14.32 -12.05
N ILE A 46 -16.58 -13.00 -12.16
CA ILE A 46 -17.66 -12.00 -12.27
C ILE A 46 -18.49 -12.25 -13.54
N ASP A 47 -17.85 -12.50 -14.69
CA ASP A 47 -18.55 -12.79 -15.94
C ASP A 47 -19.43 -14.06 -15.78
N ARG A 48 -18.91 -15.10 -15.13
CA ARG A 48 -19.67 -16.33 -14.82
C ARG A 48 -20.87 -16.08 -13.91
N ARG A 49 -20.74 -15.16 -12.94
CA ARG A 49 -21.87 -14.78 -12.07
C ARG A 49 -22.93 -14.00 -12.85
N ILE A 50 -22.54 -13.11 -13.77
CA ILE A 50 -23.47 -12.40 -14.64
C ILE A 50 -24.32 -13.37 -15.47
N GLU A 51 -23.73 -14.44 -16.00
CA GLU A 51 -24.44 -15.44 -16.80
C GLU A 51 -25.45 -16.27 -16.00
N LYS A 52 -25.20 -16.47 -14.70
CA LYS A 52 -25.99 -17.35 -13.83
C LYS A 52 -27.01 -16.61 -12.97
N GLU A 53 -26.81 -15.31 -12.74
CA GLU A 53 -27.63 -14.51 -11.84
C GLU A 53 -29.03 -14.28 -12.44
N LYS A 54 -30.03 -14.51 -11.62
CA LYS A 54 -31.45 -14.33 -11.98
C LYS A 54 -32.07 -13.09 -11.33
N ASP A 55 -31.50 -12.64 -10.23
CA ASP A 55 -31.96 -11.45 -9.56
C ASP A 55 -31.45 -10.21 -10.30
N GLU A 56 -32.35 -9.34 -10.72
CA GLU A 56 -32.04 -8.16 -11.54
C GLU A 56 -31.16 -7.17 -10.79
N TYR A 57 -31.34 -7.02 -9.48
CA TYR A 57 -30.55 -6.10 -8.67
C TYR A 57 -29.10 -6.59 -8.55
N ASN A 58 -28.91 -7.87 -8.17
CA ASN A 58 -27.58 -8.47 -8.09
C ASN A 58 -26.89 -8.46 -9.45
N LEU A 59 -27.61 -8.74 -10.52
CA LEU A 59 -27.09 -8.68 -11.90
C LEU A 59 -26.59 -7.27 -12.24
N SER A 60 -27.32 -6.23 -11.83
CA SER A 60 -26.89 -4.86 -12.01
C SER A 60 -25.59 -4.54 -11.26
N CYS A 61 -25.48 -5.04 -10.01
CA CYS A 61 -24.27 -4.91 -9.20
C CYS A 61 -23.06 -5.62 -9.84
N TYR A 62 -23.23 -6.84 -10.32
CA TYR A 62 -22.16 -7.55 -11.04
C TYR A 62 -21.72 -6.85 -12.31
N LYS A 63 -22.63 -6.27 -13.09
CA LYS A 63 -22.28 -5.47 -14.28
C LYS A 63 -21.45 -4.22 -13.92
N VAL A 64 -21.77 -3.58 -12.81
CA VAL A 64 -20.94 -2.46 -12.29
C VAL A 64 -19.54 -2.96 -11.92
N LEU A 65 -19.42 -4.07 -11.20
CA LEU A 65 -18.14 -4.68 -10.85
C LEU A 65 -17.34 -5.06 -12.10
N ALA A 66 -17.97 -5.71 -13.08
CA ALA A 66 -17.33 -6.06 -14.35
C ALA A 66 -16.74 -4.85 -15.07
N ASN A 67 -17.48 -3.72 -15.07
CA ASN A 67 -16.98 -2.46 -15.66
C ASN A 67 -15.74 -1.93 -14.93
N TYR A 68 -15.69 -1.99 -13.60
CA TYR A 68 -14.50 -1.59 -12.85
C TYR A 68 -13.32 -2.53 -13.09
N VAL A 69 -13.54 -3.84 -13.09
CA VAL A 69 -12.49 -4.87 -13.23
C VAL A 69 -11.99 -4.96 -14.68
N SER A 70 -12.81 -4.60 -15.67
CA SER A 70 -12.44 -4.62 -17.09
C SER A 70 -11.12 -3.90 -17.40
N LYS A 71 -10.79 -2.87 -16.63
CA LYS A 71 -9.54 -2.09 -16.78
C LYS A 71 -8.29 -2.90 -16.42
N PHE A 72 -8.45 -3.95 -15.64
CA PHE A 72 -7.35 -4.75 -15.08
C PHE A 72 -7.23 -6.13 -15.72
N ARG A 73 -8.28 -6.64 -16.36
CA ARG A 73 -8.24 -7.94 -17.08
C ARG A 73 -7.38 -7.87 -18.34
N ARG A 74 -7.07 -8.99 -18.95
CA ARG A 74 -6.30 -9.04 -20.21
C ARG A 74 -6.93 -8.12 -21.28
N GLY A 75 -6.10 -7.29 -21.87
CA GLY A 75 -6.52 -6.25 -22.83
C GLY A 75 -7.02 -4.95 -22.19
N GLY A 76 -7.21 -4.89 -20.89
CA GLY A 76 -7.55 -3.66 -20.17
C GLY A 76 -6.35 -2.71 -20.05
N ARG A 77 -6.61 -1.41 -19.97
CA ARG A 77 -5.58 -0.36 -19.96
C ARG A 77 -4.53 -0.47 -18.82
N ASN A 78 -4.89 -1.10 -17.72
CA ASN A 78 -4.04 -1.29 -16.55
C ASN A 78 -3.54 -2.75 -16.41
N SER A 79 -3.83 -3.59 -17.40
CA SER A 79 -3.52 -5.02 -17.38
C SER A 79 -2.02 -5.28 -17.22
N ALA A 80 -1.19 -4.54 -17.93
CA ALA A 80 0.27 -4.70 -17.88
C ALA A 80 0.87 -4.46 -16.48
N LEU A 81 0.21 -3.65 -15.65
CA LEU A 81 0.70 -3.32 -14.30
C LEU A 81 0.21 -4.29 -13.24
N TRP A 82 -1.03 -4.79 -13.36
CA TRP A 82 -1.67 -5.50 -12.25
C TRP A 82 -2.28 -6.86 -12.59
N ASN A 83 -2.38 -7.21 -13.88
CA ASN A 83 -2.91 -8.53 -14.25
C ASN A 83 -1.78 -9.54 -14.40
N GLY A 84 -1.23 -9.98 -13.30
CA GLY A 84 -0.16 -10.97 -13.29
C GLY A 84 0.21 -11.35 -11.86
N PHE A 85 1.14 -12.28 -11.76
CA PHE A 85 1.66 -12.68 -10.47
C PHE A 85 2.63 -11.61 -9.95
N THR A 86 2.71 -11.50 -8.63
CA THR A 86 3.67 -10.61 -7.99
C THR A 86 5.08 -11.01 -8.37
N THR A 87 5.80 -10.09 -9.01
CA THR A 87 7.21 -10.27 -9.41
C THR A 87 8.16 -9.63 -8.40
N PHE A 88 7.61 -8.87 -7.46
CA PHE A 88 8.37 -8.16 -6.44
C PHE A 88 8.64 -9.08 -5.25
N ASN A 89 9.88 -9.46 -5.05
CA ASN A 89 10.34 -10.23 -3.89
C ASN A 89 11.82 -9.86 -3.61
N PRO A 90 12.09 -8.68 -3.06
CA PRO A 90 13.46 -8.28 -2.76
C PRO A 90 14.03 -9.15 -1.63
N THR A 91 15.18 -9.71 -1.87
CA THR A 91 15.97 -10.50 -0.90
C THR A 91 17.15 -9.71 -0.35
N GLU A 92 17.40 -8.55 -0.93
CA GLU A 92 18.53 -7.71 -0.62
C GLU A 92 18.37 -6.95 0.70
N ASN A 93 19.49 -6.68 1.37
CA ASN A 93 19.49 -5.89 2.61
C ASN A 93 19.25 -4.40 2.37
N PHE A 94 19.42 -3.93 1.16
CA PHE A 94 19.14 -2.55 0.74
C PHE A 94 18.17 -2.56 -0.44
N VAL A 95 17.02 -1.93 -0.25
CA VAL A 95 15.97 -1.83 -1.28
C VAL A 95 15.58 -0.38 -1.44
N CYS A 96 15.53 0.11 -2.66
CA CYS A 96 15.09 1.46 -2.99
C CYS A 96 13.85 1.43 -3.88
N PHE A 97 12.82 2.16 -3.48
CA PHE A 97 11.59 2.36 -4.25
C PHE A 97 11.59 3.75 -4.88
N ASN A 98 11.69 3.82 -6.20
CA ASN A 98 11.61 5.09 -6.91
C ASN A 98 10.18 5.35 -7.39
N PHE A 99 9.51 6.31 -6.77
CA PHE A 99 8.16 6.73 -7.11
C PHE A 99 8.07 7.89 -8.10
N GLN A 100 9.19 8.47 -8.51
CA GLN A 100 9.23 9.69 -9.33
C GLN A 100 8.33 9.63 -10.57
N LYS A 101 8.41 8.53 -11.34
CA LYS A 101 7.59 8.35 -12.54
C LYS A 101 6.10 8.12 -12.24
N LEU A 102 5.77 7.54 -11.10
CA LEU A 102 4.39 7.28 -10.68
C LEU A 102 3.72 8.56 -10.21
N LEU A 103 4.43 9.40 -9.49
CA LEU A 103 3.93 10.63 -8.89
C LEU A 103 3.85 11.79 -9.91
N SER A 104 4.69 11.76 -10.95
CA SER A 104 4.64 12.76 -12.04
C SER A 104 3.43 12.62 -12.96
N ASN A 105 2.74 11.48 -12.93
CA ASN A 105 1.53 11.27 -13.71
C ASN A 105 0.32 11.98 -13.08
N LYS A 106 -0.47 12.71 -13.91
CA LYS A 106 -1.73 13.35 -13.48
C LYS A 106 -2.77 12.36 -12.93
N ASN A 107 -2.60 11.06 -13.13
CA ASN A 107 -3.49 10.02 -12.63
C ASN A 107 -2.99 9.48 -11.28
N ASN A 108 -3.32 10.17 -10.20
CA ASN A 108 -2.94 9.83 -8.84
C ASN A 108 -3.42 8.44 -8.37
N LEU A 109 -4.44 7.85 -9.04
CA LEU A 109 -5.00 6.55 -8.65
C LEU A 109 -3.96 5.41 -8.76
N ILE A 110 -3.19 5.39 -9.84
CA ILE A 110 -2.14 4.37 -10.05
C ILE A 110 -1.02 4.56 -9.03
N GLY A 111 -0.56 5.79 -8.85
CA GLY A 111 0.45 6.14 -7.86
C GLY A 111 0.03 5.75 -6.45
N ASN A 112 -1.19 6.09 -6.04
CA ASN A 112 -1.77 5.74 -4.74
C ASN A 112 -1.87 4.22 -4.53
N ALA A 113 -2.32 3.48 -5.54
CA ALA A 113 -2.45 2.02 -5.43
C ALA A 113 -1.08 1.34 -5.30
N GLN A 114 -0.09 1.73 -6.09
CA GLN A 114 1.27 1.20 -6.00
C GLN A 114 1.93 1.59 -4.67
N MET A 115 1.74 2.82 -4.24
CA MET A 115 2.22 3.27 -2.93
C MET A 115 1.63 2.45 -1.80
N LEU A 116 0.31 2.20 -1.82
CA LEU A 116 -0.35 1.35 -0.82
C LEU A 116 0.29 -0.05 -0.75
N LEU A 117 0.57 -0.67 -1.90
CA LEU A 117 1.19 -2.00 -1.95
C LEU A 117 2.59 -1.99 -1.34
N VAL A 118 3.42 -1.00 -1.69
CA VAL A 118 4.77 -0.84 -1.13
C VAL A 118 4.72 -0.57 0.37
N LEU A 119 3.85 0.33 0.82
CA LEU A 119 3.71 0.64 2.25
C LEU A 119 3.23 -0.58 3.05
N LYS A 120 2.33 -1.39 2.51
CA LYS A 120 1.91 -2.65 3.12
C LYS A 120 3.04 -3.68 3.16
N TRP A 121 3.85 -3.75 2.12
CA TRP A 121 5.04 -4.60 2.12
C TRP A 121 6.04 -4.16 3.20
N LEU A 122 6.35 -2.86 3.29
CA LEU A 122 7.23 -2.30 4.33
C LEU A 122 6.71 -2.60 5.73
N ASP A 123 5.40 -2.46 5.95
CA ASP A 123 4.78 -2.80 7.23
C ASP A 123 4.98 -4.26 7.62
N ASN A 124 4.80 -5.16 6.66
CA ASN A 124 5.05 -6.59 6.85
C ASN A 124 6.54 -6.88 7.15
N GLU A 125 7.48 -6.21 6.48
CA GLU A 125 8.91 -6.39 6.74
C GLU A 125 9.30 -5.92 8.15
N VAL A 126 8.71 -4.83 8.64
CA VAL A 126 8.89 -4.37 10.02
C VAL A 126 8.41 -5.43 11.03
N ILE A 127 7.24 -6.03 10.76
CA ILE A 127 6.69 -7.10 11.61
C ILE A 127 7.57 -8.35 11.56
N LYS A 128 7.96 -8.80 10.37
CA LYS A 128 8.85 -9.95 10.19
C LYS A 128 10.19 -9.76 10.91
N ASN A 129 10.75 -8.55 10.86
CA ASN A 129 12.00 -8.23 11.56
C ASN A 129 11.84 -8.38 13.08
N ARG A 130 10.73 -7.91 13.66
CA ARG A 130 10.41 -8.10 15.07
C ARG A 130 10.32 -9.60 15.40
N ASP A 131 9.53 -10.34 14.64
CA ASP A 131 9.28 -11.76 14.90
C ASP A 131 10.56 -12.58 14.79
N TYR A 132 11.40 -12.28 13.79
CA TYR A 132 12.72 -12.89 13.65
C TYR A 132 13.59 -12.63 14.89
N ASN A 133 13.65 -11.37 15.36
CA ASN A 133 14.43 -11.02 16.55
C ASN A 133 13.92 -11.75 17.80
N GLN A 134 12.60 -11.86 17.95
CA GLN A 134 12.00 -12.57 19.10
C GLN A 134 12.26 -14.08 19.07
N ILE A 135 12.11 -14.72 17.92
CA ILE A 135 12.26 -16.18 17.76
C ILE A 135 13.71 -16.59 17.90
N PHE A 136 14.64 -15.83 17.33
CA PHE A 136 16.06 -16.22 17.25
C PHE A 136 16.96 -15.49 18.25
N GLY A 137 16.42 -14.65 19.12
CA GLY A 137 17.22 -13.82 20.02
C GLY A 137 18.17 -12.87 19.27
N ALA A 138 17.83 -12.50 18.04
CA ALA A 138 18.65 -11.68 17.18
C ALA A 138 18.45 -10.18 17.45
N ASN A 139 19.35 -9.35 16.92
CA ASN A 139 19.29 -7.89 17.03
C ASN A 139 19.36 -7.24 15.65
N ARG A 140 18.59 -7.77 14.68
CA ARG A 140 18.46 -7.16 13.35
C ARG A 140 17.74 -5.82 13.48
N LYS A 141 18.26 -4.82 12.80
CA LYS A 141 17.64 -3.49 12.71
C LYS A 141 17.04 -3.28 11.34
N ILE A 142 15.92 -2.58 11.28
CA ILE A 142 15.31 -2.13 10.03
C ILE A 142 15.31 -0.61 9.99
N VAL A 143 15.76 -0.05 8.88
CA VAL A 143 15.79 1.40 8.65
C VAL A 143 14.91 1.71 7.46
N ILE A 144 13.99 2.64 7.62
CA ILE A 144 13.13 3.15 6.54
C ILE A 144 13.45 4.63 6.37
N ALA A 145 14.13 4.96 5.27
CA ALA A 145 14.42 6.33 4.89
C ALA A 145 13.39 6.80 3.85
N ILE A 146 12.78 7.94 4.10
CA ILE A 146 11.78 8.57 3.23
C ILE A 146 12.37 9.91 2.79
N ASP A 147 12.87 9.93 1.57
CA ASP A 147 13.40 11.12 0.94
C ASP A 147 12.28 11.92 0.28
N GLU A 148 12.46 13.23 0.18
CA GLU A 148 11.43 14.15 -0.32
C GLU A 148 10.07 13.93 0.34
N ALA A 149 10.07 13.84 1.67
CA ALA A 149 8.90 13.47 2.45
C ALA A 149 7.68 14.38 2.20
N HIS A 150 7.89 15.62 1.74
CA HIS A 150 6.82 16.54 1.37
C HIS A 150 5.89 15.94 0.29
N VAL A 151 6.41 15.12 -0.61
CA VAL A 151 5.61 14.45 -1.64
C VAL A 151 4.60 13.46 -1.04
N PHE A 152 4.93 12.89 0.12
CA PHE A 152 4.08 11.93 0.84
C PHE A 152 3.19 12.61 1.90
N ILE A 153 3.47 13.89 2.20
CA ILE A 153 2.70 14.72 3.13
C ILE A 153 1.72 15.60 2.34
N ASP A 154 1.05 15.04 1.36
CA ASP A 154 0.07 15.73 0.53
C ASP A 154 -1.32 15.11 0.76
N GLU A 155 -2.37 15.93 0.78
CA GLU A 155 -3.78 15.47 0.85
C GLU A 155 -4.14 14.50 -0.27
N LYS A 156 -3.39 14.54 -1.38
CA LYS A 156 -3.54 13.56 -2.48
C LYS A 156 -3.08 12.15 -2.10
N PHE A 157 -2.25 12.02 -1.05
CA PHE A 157 -1.68 10.75 -0.61
C PHE A 157 -1.92 10.47 0.88
N PRO A 158 -3.17 10.50 1.37
CA PRO A 158 -3.48 10.39 2.79
C PRO A 158 -2.96 9.07 3.41
N ILE A 159 -2.88 8.00 2.62
CA ILE A 159 -2.38 6.69 3.04
C ILE A 159 -0.90 6.76 3.39
N ALA A 160 -0.11 7.55 2.65
CA ALA A 160 1.32 7.69 2.91
C ALA A 160 1.58 8.43 4.23
N LEU A 161 0.88 9.53 4.45
CA LEU A 161 0.97 10.28 5.71
C LEU A 161 0.51 9.44 6.91
N ASP A 162 -0.58 8.69 6.78
CA ASP A 162 -1.05 7.77 7.81
C ASP A 162 -0.02 6.69 8.13
N PHE A 163 0.60 6.10 7.11
CA PHE A 163 1.66 5.13 7.28
C PHE A 163 2.85 5.72 8.06
N MET A 164 3.36 6.87 7.63
CA MET A 164 4.48 7.55 8.29
C MET A 164 4.17 7.84 9.76
N TYR A 165 2.99 8.35 10.05
CA TYR A 165 2.51 8.64 11.39
C TYR A 165 2.42 7.39 12.28
N GLN A 166 1.81 6.31 11.77
CA GLN A 166 1.70 5.05 12.50
C GLN A 166 3.07 4.40 12.71
N LEU A 167 3.92 4.46 11.68
CA LEU A 167 5.27 3.92 11.76
C LEU A 167 6.11 4.66 12.81
N ALA A 168 6.10 5.99 12.81
CA ALA A 168 6.84 6.81 13.78
C ALA A 168 6.52 6.44 15.24
N LYS A 169 5.25 6.11 15.53
CA LYS A 169 4.81 5.71 16.88
C LYS A 169 5.29 4.34 17.33
N ARG A 170 5.54 3.43 16.40
CA ARG A 170 5.76 2.01 16.74
C ARG A 170 7.11 1.45 16.34
N ILE A 171 7.81 2.04 15.36
CA ILE A 171 9.01 1.44 14.74
C ILE A 171 10.10 1.13 15.76
N ARG A 172 10.25 1.97 16.78
CA ARG A 172 11.21 1.74 17.86
C ARG A 172 10.96 0.43 18.61
N LYS A 173 9.69 0.05 18.84
CA LYS A 173 9.32 -1.21 19.49
C LYS A 173 9.66 -2.43 18.65
N TYR A 174 9.89 -2.23 17.36
CA TYR A 174 10.22 -3.29 16.39
C TYR A 174 11.71 -3.29 16.02
N ASN A 175 12.54 -2.65 16.83
CA ASN A 175 13.98 -2.52 16.61
C ASN A 175 14.29 -1.83 15.26
N GLY A 176 13.53 -0.80 14.95
CA GLY A 176 13.65 -0.07 13.70
C GLY A 176 13.84 1.42 13.90
N MET A 177 14.21 2.09 12.80
CA MET A 177 14.38 3.52 12.70
C MET A 177 13.67 4.04 11.47
N GLN A 178 13.01 5.19 11.61
CA GLN A 178 12.46 5.96 10.50
C GLN A 178 13.29 7.24 10.34
N ILE A 179 13.73 7.52 9.12
CA ILE A 179 14.41 8.74 8.73
C ILE A 179 13.49 9.47 7.75
N VAL A 180 13.15 10.70 8.06
CA VAL A 180 12.29 11.54 7.22
C VAL A 180 13.12 12.74 6.77
N ILE A 181 13.26 12.91 5.47
CA ILE A 181 14.08 13.92 4.84
C ILE A 181 13.17 14.86 4.04
N THR A 182 13.25 16.15 4.31
CA THR A 182 12.50 17.18 3.58
C THR A 182 13.37 18.42 3.39
N GLN A 183 13.05 19.19 2.37
CA GLN A 183 13.72 20.46 2.07
C GLN A 183 13.04 21.64 2.78
N ASN A 184 11.78 21.50 3.18
CA ASN A 184 11.01 22.60 3.74
C ASN A 184 10.16 22.11 4.93
N VAL A 185 10.33 22.77 6.08
CA VAL A 185 9.55 22.49 7.30
C VAL A 185 8.08 22.87 7.13
N LYS A 186 7.79 23.90 6.31
CA LYS A 186 6.40 24.34 6.02
C LYS A 186 5.51 23.25 5.43
N ASP A 187 6.08 22.28 4.74
CA ASP A 187 5.33 21.14 4.19
C ASP A 187 4.64 20.31 5.29
N PHE A 188 5.17 20.40 6.52
CA PHE A 188 4.62 19.71 7.69
C PHE A 188 3.48 20.47 8.39
N VAL A 189 3.18 21.69 7.99
CA VAL A 189 2.17 22.56 8.64
C VAL A 189 1.03 22.97 7.69
N GLY A 190 0.72 22.14 6.71
CA GLY A 190 -0.37 22.36 5.74
C GLY A 190 -1.77 22.45 6.38
N SER A 191 -2.73 21.66 5.91
CA SER A 191 -4.07 21.62 6.50
C SER A 191 -4.04 21.12 7.97
N PRO A 192 -5.10 21.35 8.76
CA PRO A 192 -5.15 20.93 10.17
C PRO A 192 -4.89 19.44 10.39
N ASP A 193 -5.33 18.57 9.49
CA ASP A 193 -5.08 17.11 9.59
C ASP A 193 -3.62 16.78 9.28
N ILE A 194 -3.05 17.41 8.25
CA ILE A 194 -1.63 17.29 7.93
C ILE A 194 -0.81 17.78 9.11
N ALA A 195 -1.05 18.99 9.59
CA ALA A 195 -0.31 19.56 10.72
C ALA A 195 -0.35 18.66 11.97
N ARG A 196 -1.52 18.09 12.29
CA ARG A 196 -1.68 17.17 13.43
C ARG A 196 -0.84 15.91 13.30
N LYS A 197 -0.81 15.27 12.13
CA LYS A 197 -0.07 14.04 11.89
C LYS A 197 1.44 14.30 11.76
N SER A 198 1.80 15.35 11.06
CA SER A 198 3.19 15.74 10.83
C SER A 198 3.86 16.22 12.12
N SER A 199 3.17 17.05 12.91
CA SER A 199 3.66 17.46 14.24
C SER A 199 3.89 16.25 15.15
N ALA A 200 3.03 15.22 15.06
CA ALA A 200 3.25 14.01 15.83
C ALA A 200 4.50 13.24 15.36
N ILE A 201 4.82 13.23 14.06
CA ILE A 201 6.07 12.64 13.54
C ILE A 201 7.27 13.38 14.09
N ILE A 202 7.26 14.72 14.04
CA ILE A 202 8.34 15.57 14.58
C ILE A 202 8.51 15.35 16.08
N ASN A 203 7.42 15.37 16.85
CA ASN A 203 7.44 15.26 18.32
C ASN A 203 7.94 13.89 18.84
N VAL A 204 7.78 12.80 18.06
CA VAL A 204 8.30 11.48 18.43
C VAL A 204 9.71 11.23 17.90
N SER A 205 10.25 12.11 17.07
CA SER A 205 11.62 12.05 16.56
C SER A 205 12.60 12.31 17.71
N GLN A 206 13.61 11.46 17.83
CA GLN A 206 14.64 11.60 18.86
C GLN A 206 15.75 12.57 18.45
N TYR A 207 15.96 12.73 17.16
CA TYR A 207 17.00 13.56 16.58
C TYR A 207 16.42 14.38 15.43
N SER A 208 16.80 15.64 15.36
CA SER A 208 16.55 16.53 14.24
C SER A 208 17.88 17.06 13.73
N PHE A 209 18.12 16.87 12.44
CA PHE A 209 19.32 17.37 11.77
C PHE A 209 18.91 18.52 10.86
N ILE A 210 19.40 19.71 11.14
CA ILE A 210 19.12 20.91 10.35
C ILE A 210 20.40 21.25 9.61
N PHE A 211 20.34 21.27 8.30
CA PHE A 211 21.44 21.70 7.43
C PHE A 211 21.27 23.19 7.09
N SER A 212 21.98 23.66 6.07
CA SER A 212 21.91 25.06 5.64
C SER A 212 20.48 25.41 5.21
N LEU A 213 19.88 26.37 5.88
CA LEU A 213 18.54 26.89 5.56
C LEU A 213 18.64 28.12 4.67
N SER A 214 17.66 28.32 3.80
CA SER A 214 17.51 29.57 3.08
C SER A 214 17.03 30.69 4.04
N PRO A 215 17.27 31.99 3.73
CA PRO A 215 16.75 33.07 4.54
C PRO A 215 15.25 33.06 4.80
N ASN A 216 14.48 32.50 3.85
CA ASN A 216 13.02 32.37 3.95
C ASN A 216 12.58 31.26 4.91
N ASP A 217 13.44 30.28 5.16
CA ASP A 217 13.15 29.15 6.05
C ASP A 217 13.57 29.42 7.50
N MET A 218 14.32 30.50 7.73
CA MET A 218 14.79 30.90 9.07
C MET A 218 13.75 31.70 9.88
N SER A 219 12.66 32.11 9.24
CA SER A 219 11.59 32.91 9.90
C SER A 219 10.43 32.07 10.45
N ASP A 220 10.49 30.76 10.29
CA ASP A 220 9.48 29.79 10.72
C ASP A 220 10.04 28.85 11.78
#